data_5f7f86bfea83ec0e7c8cb310b6ab3a89
#
_entry.id   5f7f86bfea83ec0e7c8cb310b6ab3a89
#
_cell.length_a   1.000
_cell.length_b   1.000
_cell.length_c   1.000
_cell.angle_alpha   90.00
_cell.angle_beta   90.00
_cell.angle_gamma   90.00
#
_symmetry.space_group_name_H-M   'P 1'
#
loop_
_entity.id
_entity.type
_entity.pdbx_description
1 polymer ?
#
loop_
_entity_poly.entity_id
_entity_poly.type
_entity_poly.pdbx_seq_one_letter_code
_entity_poly.pdbx_strand_id
1 'polypeptide(L)'
;MKNIIKTIIVMFSSISLFASANAGELGVSGSAKATYNIQSGKTNAGKGLGITNELNFTASGELDNGYTWSYSMELDPGATTPSGSTDTSPGNAQNDDTKLTLTTPYGTVGVFISEGALDLEDAASQSVYARPTDIGDPSGTSDNYTIDSYNNVQYHMPADLLPFGIVGKIAYATNTSDTEPGSSGNNAGAAYTGSSTASGATATELQVKAAPVDGLAIGASYFEFGGDQGEAKNDSLGESGAYYATYATGPVSIGYSKAYKQLFLGEDTGDTTSDNAEFYDQTNYSIAFAATDDLSVSYERETSEVNKLDDTTVEQESSSVQVAYTMGGMTLAVVHSGHDNNGYVTGANTDQTILAVTMAF
;
A
#
# COMPACT_ATOMS: atom_id res chain seq x y z
N MET A 1 8.42 17.65 16.73
CA MET A 1 8.16 16.21 16.63
C MET A 1 8.40 15.43 17.92
N LYS A 2 9.60 15.36 18.53
CA LYS A 2 9.84 14.59 19.78
C LYS A 2 8.83 14.82 20.93
N ASN A 3 8.24 16.01 21.04
CA ASN A 3 7.26 16.30 22.09
C ASN A 3 5.84 15.83 21.76
N ILE A 4 5.45 15.81 20.48
CA ILE A 4 4.15 15.30 20.01
C ILE A 4 4.08 13.79 20.21
N ILE A 5 5.15 13.08 19.85
CA ILE A 5 5.25 11.62 20.02
C ILE A 5 5.19 11.23 21.50
N LYS A 6 5.88 11.97 22.38
CA LYS A 6 5.78 11.74 23.83
C LYS A 6 4.36 11.95 24.35
N THR A 7 3.64 12.93 23.81
CA THR A 7 2.25 13.19 24.19
C THR A 7 1.32 12.07 23.72
N ILE A 8 1.52 11.55 22.52
CA ILE A 8 0.77 10.41 21.99
C ILE A 8 1.00 9.15 22.84
N ILE A 9 2.27 8.85 23.17
CA ILE A 9 2.61 7.70 24.01
C ILE A 9 2.03 7.84 25.43
N VAL A 10 2.06 9.02 26.00
CA VAL A 10 1.47 9.30 27.33
C VAL A 10 -0.05 9.18 27.28
N MET A 11 -0.73 9.58 26.21
CA MET A 11 -2.16 9.35 26.05
C MET A 11 -2.49 7.84 26.03
N PHE A 12 -1.74 7.03 25.29
CA PHE A 12 -1.96 5.58 25.27
C PHE A 12 -1.74 4.93 26.65
N SER A 13 -0.70 5.32 27.37
CA SER A 13 -0.39 4.75 28.67
C SER A 13 -1.33 5.17 29.80
N SER A 14 -2.01 6.32 29.69
CA SER A 14 -2.97 6.79 30.69
C SER A 14 -4.37 6.19 30.54
N ILE A 15 -4.71 5.65 29.36
CA ILE A 15 -6.04 5.09 29.05
C ILE A 15 -6.18 3.64 29.57
N SER A 16 -5.07 2.91 29.75
CA SER A 16 -5.09 1.51 30.16
C SER A 16 -5.52 1.27 31.63
N LEU A 17 -5.80 2.30 32.41
CA LEU A 17 -5.95 2.16 33.86
C LEU A 17 -7.41 2.10 34.38
N PHE A 18 -8.45 2.39 33.57
CA PHE A 18 -9.81 2.57 34.13
C PHE A 18 -10.99 2.07 33.28
N ALA A 19 -10.78 1.24 32.25
CA ALA A 19 -11.89 0.81 31.43
C ALA A 19 -12.30 -0.64 31.72
N SER A 20 -13.49 -0.85 32.22
CA SER A 20 -14.22 -2.09 31.96
C SER A 20 -14.62 -2.07 30.47
N ALA A 21 -13.77 -2.60 29.61
CA ALA A 21 -14.11 -2.74 28.21
C ALA A 21 -15.31 -3.67 28.10
N ASN A 22 -16.44 -3.17 27.60
CA ASN A 22 -17.44 -4.03 27.04
C ASN A 22 -16.77 -4.72 25.85
N ALA A 23 -16.61 -6.05 25.95
CA ALA A 23 -16.04 -6.83 24.86
C ALA A 23 -16.91 -6.61 23.62
N GLY A 24 -16.33 -6.02 22.60
CA GLY A 24 -17.02 -5.81 21.34
C GLY A 24 -17.31 -7.13 20.64
N GLU A 25 -18.23 -7.09 19.70
CA GLU A 25 -18.55 -8.24 18.87
C GLU A 25 -17.36 -8.58 17.96
N LEU A 26 -16.98 -9.85 17.90
CA LEU A 26 -15.95 -10.33 16.97
C LEU A 26 -16.60 -10.55 15.61
N GLY A 27 -16.15 -9.78 14.61
CA GLY A 27 -16.49 -9.96 13.21
C GLY A 27 -15.46 -10.84 12.51
N VAL A 28 -15.94 -11.67 11.61
CA VAL A 28 -15.09 -12.41 10.67
C VAL A 28 -15.63 -12.17 9.28
N SER A 29 -14.76 -11.82 8.35
CA SER A 29 -15.05 -11.65 6.94
C SER A 29 -13.90 -12.19 6.11
N GLY A 30 -14.10 -12.35 4.81
CA GLY A 30 -13.03 -12.79 3.95
C GLY A 30 -13.37 -12.70 2.49
N SER A 31 -12.38 -13.02 1.68
CA SER A 31 -12.52 -13.11 0.23
C SER A 31 -11.78 -14.34 -0.31
N ALA A 32 -12.24 -14.83 -1.46
CA ALA A 32 -11.53 -15.82 -2.26
C ALA A 32 -11.59 -15.41 -3.73
N LYS A 33 -10.43 -15.41 -4.39
CA LYS A 33 -10.29 -15.03 -5.79
C LYS A 33 -9.61 -16.16 -6.57
N ALA A 34 -10.35 -16.78 -7.49
CA ALA A 34 -9.81 -17.74 -8.45
C ALA A 34 -9.45 -17.01 -9.74
N THR A 35 -8.25 -17.27 -10.27
CA THR A 35 -7.75 -16.64 -11.49
C THR A 35 -7.24 -17.67 -12.49
N TYR A 36 -7.50 -17.42 -13.76
CA TYR A 36 -6.82 -18.09 -14.88
C TYR A 36 -6.09 -17.04 -15.70
N ASN A 37 -4.76 -17.15 -15.74
CA ASN A 37 -3.88 -16.23 -16.44
C ASN A 37 -3.32 -16.86 -17.72
N ILE A 38 -3.31 -16.10 -18.80
CA ILE A 38 -2.65 -16.43 -20.07
C ILE A 38 -1.64 -15.32 -20.30
N GLN A 39 -0.35 -15.66 -20.29
CA GLN A 39 0.74 -14.70 -20.45
C GLN A 39 1.55 -15.01 -21.71
N SER A 40 1.93 -13.97 -22.44
CA SER A 40 2.81 -14.02 -23.59
C SER A 40 3.83 -12.87 -23.52
N GLY A 41 4.99 -13.07 -24.13
CA GLY A 41 6.04 -12.05 -24.16
C GLY A 41 7.43 -12.64 -24.17
N LYS A 42 8.42 -11.75 -24.14
CA LYS A 42 9.82 -12.14 -24.31
C LYS A 42 10.42 -12.81 -23.06
N THR A 43 9.93 -12.43 -21.88
CA THR A 43 10.51 -12.87 -20.60
C THR A 43 9.71 -13.99 -19.96
N ASN A 44 8.39 -13.98 -20.08
CA ASN A 44 7.52 -15.00 -19.50
C ASN A 44 6.39 -15.33 -20.46
N ALA A 45 6.15 -16.61 -20.70
CA ALA A 45 5.01 -17.09 -21.46
C ALA A 45 4.44 -18.34 -20.80
N GLY A 46 3.11 -18.41 -20.71
CA GLY A 46 2.48 -19.57 -20.08
C GLY A 46 1.03 -19.38 -19.73
N LYS A 47 0.50 -20.33 -18.99
CA LYS A 47 -0.85 -20.32 -18.45
C LYS A 47 -0.80 -20.76 -17.00
N GLY A 48 -1.52 -20.03 -16.16
CA GLY A 48 -1.58 -20.34 -14.73
C GLY A 48 -3.04 -20.38 -14.24
N LEU A 49 -3.29 -21.20 -13.25
CA LEU A 49 -4.52 -21.22 -12.49
C LEU A 49 -4.16 -21.10 -11.01
N GLY A 50 -4.78 -20.17 -10.31
CA GLY A 50 -4.50 -19.92 -8.90
C GLY A 50 -5.76 -19.57 -8.12
N ILE A 51 -5.67 -19.69 -6.81
CA ILE A 51 -6.64 -19.16 -5.86
C ILE A 51 -5.86 -18.39 -4.80
N THR A 52 -6.28 -17.14 -4.55
CA THR A 52 -5.87 -16.36 -3.38
C THR A 52 -7.05 -16.20 -2.46
N ASN A 53 -6.80 -16.13 -1.18
CA ASN A 53 -7.83 -15.96 -0.15
C ASN A 53 -7.26 -15.14 1.01
N GLU A 54 -8.16 -14.53 1.75
CA GLU A 54 -7.88 -13.59 2.83
C GLU A 54 -8.96 -13.75 3.89
N LEU A 55 -8.59 -13.69 5.16
CA LEU A 55 -9.51 -13.74 6.29
C LEU A 55 -9.24 -12.57 7.23
N ASN A 56 -10.25 -11.77 7.47
CA ASN A 56 -10.20 -10.61 8.34
C ASN A 56 -10.95 -10.86 9.65
N PHE A 57 -10.32 -10.56 10.76
CA PHE A 57 -10.89 -10.58 12.10
C PHE A 57 -10.96 -9.14 12.62
N THR A 58 -12.13 -8.73 13.08
CA THR A 58 -12.35 -7.39 13.61
C THR A 58 -13.02 -7.44 14.98
N ALA A 59 -12.62 -6.53 15.86
CA ALA A 59 -13.31 -6.31 17.14
C ALA A 59 -13.35 -4.80 17.40
N SER A 60 -14.43 -4.33 18.03
CA SER A 60 -14.56 -2.92 18.40
C SER A 60 -15.38 -2.77 19.66
N GLY A 61 -15.26 -1.65 20.33
CA GLY A 61 -16.04 -1.39 21.54
C GLY A 61 -15.97 0.08 21.93
N GLU A 62 -16.76 0.42 22.93
CA GLU A 62 -16.81 1.77 23.52
C GLU A 62 -16.29 1.72 24.96
N LEU A 63 -15.53 2.73 25.33
CA LEU A 63 -15.05 2.95 26.68
C LEU A 63 -16.07 3.79 27.47
N ASP A 64 -16.00 3.73 28.80
CA ASP A 64 -16.94 4.44 29.70
C ASP A 64 -16.98 5.98 29.48
N ASN A 65 -15.93 6.53 28.86
CA ASN A 65 -15.83 7.96 28.52
C ASN A 65 -16.37 8.29 27.12
N GLY A 66 -16.97 7.33 26.43
CA GLY A 66 -17.51 7.50 25.07
C GLY A 66 -16.48 7.41 23.96
N TYR A 67 -15.20 7.10 24.25
CA TYR A 67 -14.21 6.82 23.21
C TYR A 67 -14.42 5.42 22.65
N THR A 68 -14.16 5.26 21.34
CA THR A 68 -14.29 3.96 20.70
C THR A 68 -12.91 3.40 20.35
N TRP A 69 -12.75 2.11 20.51
CA TRP A 69 -11.57 1.39 20.06
C TRP A 69 -11.94 0.41 18.95
N SER A 70 -10.98 0.12 18.08
CA SER A 70 -11.12 -0.97 17.11
C SER A 70 -9.80 -1.71 16.95
N TYR A 71 -9.92 -2.99 16.71
CA TYR A 71 -8.83 -3.90 16.41
C TYR A 71 -9.16 -4.64 15.12
N SER A 72 -8.19 -4.81 14.24
CA SER A 72 -8.30 -5.73 13.10
C SER A 72 -7.01 -6.50 12.94
N MET A 73 -7.15 -7.70 12.40
CA MET A 73 -6.06 -8.59 12.05
C MET A 73 -6.45 -9.32 10.77
N GLU A 74 -5.52 -9.40 9.82
CA GLU A 74 -5.66 -10.16 8.61
C GLU A 74 -4.83 -11.44 8.67
N LEU A 75 -5.39 -12.52 8.16
CA LEU A 75 -4.67 -13.76 7.92
C LEU A 75 -4.66 -14.04 6.43
N ASP A 76 -3.47 -14.07 5.89
CA ASP A 76 -3.20 -14.59 4.56
C ASP A 76 -2.86 -16.08 4.65
N PRO A 77 -3.76 -16.96 4.20
CA PRO A 77 -3.38 -18.35 4.02
C PRO A 77 -2.34 -18.40 2.91
N GLY A 78 -1.14 -18.82 3.25
CA GLY A 78 -0.04 -18.91 2.29
C GLY A 78 -0.45 -19.64 1.01
N ALA A 79 0.08 -19.19 -0.13
CA ALA A 79 -0.22 -19.76 -1.44
C ALA A 79 -0.08 -21.28 -1.42
N THR A 80 -1.11 -22.00 -1.84
CA THR A 80 -1.04 -23.46 -2.01
C THR A 80 -0.13 -23.74 -3.20
N THR A 81 1.10 -24.20 -2.93
CA THR A 81 1.98 -24.69 -3.97
C THR A 81 1.44 -26.00 -4.57
N PRO A 82 1.48 -26.18 -5.90
CA PRO A 82 1.05 -27.43 -6.52
C PRO A 82 1.83 -28.61 -5.96
N SER A 83 1.14 -29.73 -5.78
CA SER A 83 1.78 -31.01 -5.42
C SER A 83 2.92 -31.32 -6.39
N GLY A 84 4.13 -31.42 -5.88
CA GLY A 84 5.36 -31.63 -6.68
C GLY A 84 6.38 -30.51 -6.55
N SER A 85 6.05 -29.41 -5.91
CA SER A 85 7.04 -28.42 -5.47
C SER A 85 7.92 -29.04 -4.38
N THR A 86 9.23 -28.80 -4.45
CA THR A 86 10.19 -29.19 -3.41
C THR A 86 10.08 -28.29 -2.15
N ASP A 87 9.19 -27.31 -2.19
CA ASP A 87 8.90 -26.50 -1.02
C ASP A 87 8.06 -27.35 -0.04
N THR A 88 8.73 -27.82 1.00
CA THR A 88 8.14 -28.65 2.07
C THR A 88 7.53 -27.82 3.19
N SER A 89 7.51 -26.50 3.07
CA SER A 89 6.85 -25.64 4.02
C SER A 89 5.34 -25.66 3.70
N PRO A 90 4.48 -26.29 4.51
CA PRO A 90 3.05 -26.03 4.39
C PRO A 90 2.86 -24.54 4.60
N GLY A 91 2.17 -23.87 3.66
CA GLY A 91 1.85 -22.46 3.79
C GLY A 91 1.17 -22.24 5.14
N ASN A 92 1.88 -21.65 6.08
CA ASN A 92 1.30 -21.24 7.34
C ASN A 92 0.45 -20.01 7.07
N ALA A 93 -0.78 -19.98 7.56
CA ALA A 93 -1.51 -18.73 7.63
C ALA A 93 -0.68 -17.77 8.48
N GLN A 94 -0.26 -16.67 7.89
CA GLN A 94 0.51 -15.63 8.57
C GLN A 94 -0.44 -14.51 8.98
N ASN A 95 -0.21 -13.95 10.15
CA ASN A 95 -0.78 -12.67 10.51
C ASN A 95 -0.01 -11.62 9.70
N ASP A 96 -0.67 -11.03 8.73
CA ASP A 96 -0.07 -10.02 7.88
C ASP A 96 -0.33 -8.65 8.48
N ASP A 97 -1.52 -8.13 8.35
CA ASP A 97 -1.88 -6.79 8.74
C ASP A 97 -2.57 -6.74 10.10
N THR A 98 -2.08 -5.90 11.00
CA THR A 98 -2.69 -5.73 12.31
C THR A 98 -2.74 -4.27 12.73
N LYS A 99 -3.89 -3.82 13.23
CA LYS A 99 -4.02 -2.48 13.80
C LYS A 99 -4.88 -2.45 15.06
N LEU A 100 -4.49 -1.56 15.96
CA LEU A 100 -5.30 -1.19 17.13
C LEU A 100 -5.45 0.33 17.16
N THR A 101 -6.68 0.83 17.14
CA THR A 101 -6.97 2.26 17.12
C THR A 101 -7.86 2.67 18.29
N LEU A 102 -7.73 3.95 18.66
CA LEU A 102 -8.59 4.65 19.60
C LEU A 102 -9.10 5.93 18.95
N THR A 103 -10.42 6.05 18.83
CA THR A 103 -11.08 7.22 18.28
C THR A 103 -11.65 8.09 19.40
N THR A 104 -11.35 9.36 19.34
CA THR A 104 -11.75 10.40 20.28
C THR A 104 -12.39 11.57 19.51
N PRO A 105 -13.04 12.53 20.18
CA PRO A 105 -13.50 13.76 19.51
C PRO A 105 -12.37 14.61 18.89
N TYR A 106 -11.13 14.33 19.23
CA TYR A 106 -9.96 15.06 18.73
C TYR A 106 -9.23 14.33 17.60
N GLY A 107 -9.73 13.18 17.16
CA GLY A 107 -9.16 12.35 16.11
C GLY A 107 -8.89 10.92 16.58
N THR A 108 -8.37 10.12 15.66
CA THR A 108 -8.02 8.73 15.89
C THR A 108 -6.51 8.59 16.01
N VAL A 109 -6.05 7.88 17.02
CA VAL A 109 -4.66 7.43 17.18
C VAL A 109 -4.61 5.92 17.11
N GLY A 110 -3.54 5.36 16.53
CA GLY A 110 -3.42 3.90 16.42
C GLY A 110 -1.99 3.43 16.29
N VAL A 111 -1.82 2.13 16.53
CA VAL A 111 -0.61 1.37 16.24
C VAL A 111 -0.95 0.42 15.09
N PHE A 112 -0.08 0.39 14.10
CA PHE A 112 -0.24 -0.34 12.86
C PHE A 112 1.00 -1.21 12.63
N ILE A 113 0.81 -2.44 12.27
CA ILE A 113 1.85 -3.43 12.00
C ILE A 113 1.61 -3.95 10.59
N SER A 114 2.55 -3.73 9.68
CA SER A 114 2.43 -4.03 8.24
C SER A 114 1.15 -3.44 7.62
N GLU A 115 0.65 -2.32 8.15
CA GLU A 115 -0.64 -1.76 7.76
C GLU A 115 -0.67 -0.24 7.86
N GLY A 116 -1.67 0.36 7.23
CA GLY A 116 -1.97 1.77 7.38
C GLY A 116 -1.22 2.66 6.40
N ALA A 117 -1.01 2.22 5.17
CA ALA A 117 -0.43 3.02 4.08
C ALA A 117 -1.08 4.41 4.00
N LEU A 118 -0.25 5.43 3.89
CA LEU A 118 -0.68 6.80 3.66
C LEU A 118 -0.30 7.29 2.26
N ASP A 119 0.43 6.50 1.50
CA ASP A 119 0.76 6.83 0.12
C ASP A 119 -0.47 6.98 -0.77
N LEU A 120 -0.37 7.81 -1.79
CA LEU A 120 -1.46 8.17 -2.67
C LEU A 120 -1.12 8.03 -4.16
N GLU A 121 -0.05 7.31 -4.51
CA GLU A 121 0.28 7.10 -5.93
C GLU A 121 -0.85 6.38 -6.67
N ASP A 122 -1.50 5.43 -6.00
CA ASP A 122 -2.55 4.58 -6.53
C ASP A 122 -3.94 5.18 -6.45
N ALA A 123 -4.09 6.27 -5.72
CA ALA A 123 -5.39 6.85 -5.40
C ALA A 123 -6.16 7.39 -6.62
N ALA A 124 -5.50 7.53 -7.76
CA ALA A 124 -6.12 7.90 -9.02
C ALA A 124 -6.72 6.73 -9.79
N SER A 125 -6.37 5.49 -9.46
CA SER A 125 -6.85 4.32 -10.20
C SER A 125 -8.37 4.24 -10.21
N GLN A 126 -8.92 4.01 -11.41
CA GLN A 126 -10.34 3.74 -11.64
C GLN A 126 -10.52 2.33 -12.22
N SER A 127 -9.52 1.48 -12.11
CA SER A 127 -9.56 0.11 -12.58
C SER A 127 -10.62 -0.70 -11.87
N VAL A 128 -11.43 -1.43 -12.65
CA VAL A 128 -12.55 -2.23 -12.10
C VAL A 128 -12.12 -3.58 -11.54
N TYR A 129 -10.85 -3.95 -11.72
CA TYR A 129 -10.27 -5.17 -11.17
C TYR A 129 -8.98 -4.90 -10.37
N ALA A 130 -7.93 -4.41 -11.03
CA ALA A 130 -6.66 -4.05 -10.42
C ALA A 130 -5.92 -3.04 -11.31
N ARG A 131 -4.97 -2.28 -10.77
CA ARG A 131 -4.09 -1.42 -11.56
C ARG A 131 -3.30 -2.26 -12.58
N PRO A 132 -2.90 -1.69 -13.74
CA PRO A 132 -2.06 -2.41 -14.70
C PRO A 132 -0.79 -2.99 -14.09
N THR A 133 -0.14 -2.26 -13.20
CA THR A 133 1.10 -2.66 -12.50
C THR A 133 0.90 -3.80 -11.51
N ASP A 134 -0.32 -3.98 -10.96
CA ASP A 134 -0.69 -5.10 -10.08
C ASP A 134 -1.14 -6.34 -10.85
N ILE A 135 -1.19 -6.27 -12.19
CA ILE A 135 -1.66 -7.37 -13.02
C ILE A 135 -0.47 -8.15 -13.56
N GLY A 136 -0.29 -9.37 -13.09
CA GLY A 136 0.73 -10.30 -13.52
C GLY A 136 2.05 -10.14 -12.79
N ASP A 137 3.13 -10.10 -13.52
CA ASP A 137 4.47 -9.93 -12.99
C ASP A 137 5.20 -8.86 -13.84
N PRO A 138 4.75 -7.60 -13.78
CA PRO A 138 5.59 -6.52 -14.25
C PRO A 138 6.73 -6.39 -13.24
N SER A 139 7.84 -7.10 -13.47
CA SER A 139 8.98 -6.98 -12.57
C SER A 139 9.47 -5.54 -12.56
N GLY A 140 9.52 -4.96 -11.35
CA GLY A 140 10.30 -3.78 -11.12
C GLY A 140 9.63 -2.43 -11.32
N THR A 141 8.30 -2.33 -11.23
CA THR A 141 7.73 -1.00 -10.98
C THR A 141 8.25 -0.53 -9.62
N SER A 142 8.81 0.67 -9.58
CA SER A 142 9.32 1.20 -8.33
C SER A 142 8.24 1.99 -7.61
N ASP A 143 7.38 1.29 -6.88
CA ASP A 143 6.38 1.92 -6.04
C ASP A 143 7.02 2.84 -4.99
N ASN A 144 6.28 3.86 -4.55
CA ASN A 144 6.72 4.79 -3.53
C ASN A 144 7.11 4.06 -2.23
N TYR A 145 7.91 4.73 -1.41
CA TYR A 145 8.03 4.32 -0.01
C TYR A 145 6.70 4.55 0.70
N THR A 146 6.31 3.63 1.55
CA THR A 146 5.08 3.72 2.32
C THR A 146 5.30 3.27 3.77
N ILE A 147 4.58 3.87 4.70
CA ILE A 147 4.77 3.66 6.13
C ILE A 147 4.31 2.27 6.60
N ASP A 148 3.41 1.62 5.86
CA ASP A 148 2.92 0.28 6.16
C ASP A 148 3.99 -0.81 6.05
N SER A 149 5.09 -0.54 5.32
CA SER A 149 6.28 -1.39 5.34
C SER A 149 6.94 -1.48 6.73
N TYR A 150 6.50 -0.68 7.70
CA TYR A 150 7.10 -0.58 9.03
C TYR A 150 6.05 -0.55 10.13
N ASN A 151 6.40 -1.08 11.30
CA ASN A 151 5.60 -0.87 12.51
C ASN A 151 5.52 0.62 12.83
N ASN A 152 4.31 1.17 12.85
CA ASN A 152 4.13 2.61 12.91
C ASN A 152 3.01 3.05 13.85
N VAL A 153 3.05 4.31 14.24
CA VAL A 153 2.00 4.99 15.02
C VAL A 153 1.42 6.08 14.15
N GLN A 154 0.09 6.15 14.07
CA GLN A 154 -0.59 7.16 13.28
C GLN A 154 -1.53 8.03 14.11
N TYR A 155 -1.71 9.26 13.64
CA TYR A 155 -2.80 10.14 14.03
C TYR A 155 -3.59 10.56 12.78
N HIS A 156 -4.91 10.39 12.87
CA HIS A 156 -5.86 10.81 11.84
C HIS A 156 -6.72 11.95 12.38
N MET A 157 -6.73 13.07 11.68
CA MET A 157 -7.54 14.23 12.02
C MET A 157 -9.03 13.92 11.87
N PRO A 158 -9.92 14.49 12.72
CA PRO A 158 -11.36 14.38 12.53
C PRO A 158 -11.80 14.89 11.16
N ALA A 159 -12.71 14.15 10.51
CA ALA A 159 -13.13 14.44 9.13
C ALA A 159 -13.90 15.75 8.96
N ASP A 160 -14.53 16.25 10.03
CA ASP A 160 -15.38 17.43 10.04
C ASP A 160 -14.69 18.68 10.63
N LEU A 161 -13.40 18.58 10.95
CA LEU A 161 -12.63 19.68 11.55
C LEU A 161 -12.43 20.85 10.59
N LEU A 162 -12.19 20.55 9.30
CA LEU A 162 -11.90 21.55 8.28
C LEU A 162 -12.95 21.55 7.17
N PRO A 163 -13.18 22.69 6.50
CA PRO A 163 -14.11 22.78 5.39
C PRO A 163 -13.63 21.95 4.18
N PHE A 164 -14.51 21.72 3.21
CA PHE A 164 -14.23 21.01 1.95
C PHE A 164 -13.82 19.53 2.14
N GLY A 165 -14.19 18.91 3.27
CA GLY A 165 -13.79 17.54 3.56
C GLY A 165 -12.28 17.33 3.67
N ILE A 166 -11.54 18.37 4.07
CA ILE A 166 -10.10 18.27 4.26
C ILE A 166 -9.82 17.37 5.46
N VAL A 167 -9.07 16.31 5.22
CA VAL A 167 -8.58 15.38 6.25
C VAL A 167 -7.06 15.22 6.12
N GLY A 168 -6.39 15.16 7.26
CA GLY A 168 -4.95 14.95 7.34
C GLY A 168 -4.62 13.73 8.18
N LYS A 169 -3.57 13.04 7.81
CA LYS A 169 -2.99 11.94 8.59
C LYS A 169 -1.49 12.14 8.69
N ILE A 170 -0.92 11.68 9.79
CA ILE A 170 0.52 11.58 10.00
C ILE A 170 0.84 10.23 10.59
N ALA A 171 1.88 9.60 10.06
CA ALA A 171 2.43 8.34 10.55
C ALA A 171 3.91 8.50 10.91
N TYR A 172 4.37 7.71 11.85
CA TYR A 172 5.75 7.68 12.29
C TYR A 172 6.19 6.27 12.63
N ALA A 173 7.21 5.78 11.95
CA ALA A 173 7.92 4.55 12.28
C ALA A 173 9.15 4.88 13.16
N THR A 174 9.25 4.22 14.28
CA THR A 174 10.39 4.41 15.22
C THR A 174 11.62 3.66 14.80
N ASN A 175 11.47 2.70 13.89
CA ASN A 175 12.53 1.85 13.36
C ASN A 175 12.12 1.32 11.98
N THR A 176 12.98 1.46 11.00
CA THR A 176 12.78 1.00 9.62
C THR A 176 13.60 -0.25 9.29
N SER A 177 14.04 -0.99 10.28
CA SER A 177 14.71 -2.27 10.05
C SER A 177 13.69 -3.39 9.86
N ASP A 178 13.94 -4.27 8.88
CA ASP A 178 13.11 -5.42 8.52
C ASP A 178 13.02 -6.51 9.59
N THR A 179 13.66 -6.32 10.73
CA THR A 179 13.58 -7.27 11.84
C THR A 179 12.39 -6.92 12.70
N GLU A 180 11.33 -7.70 12.55
CA GLU A 180 10.24 -7.67 13.51
C GLU A 180 10.77 -7.75 14.95
N PRO A 181 10.29 -6.89 15.85
CA PRO A 181 10.60 -7.05 17.27
C PRO A 181 10.01 -8.38 17.70
N GLY A 182 10.90 -9.31 17.95
CA GLY A 182 10.75 -10.72 18.25
C GLY A 182 9.36 -11.25 18.56
N SER A 183 9.00 -12.29 17.89
CA SER A 183 7.75 -13.05 17.90
C SER A 183 7.30 -13.64 19.25
N SER A 184 7.88 -13.27 20.35
CA SER A 184 7.41 -13.70 21.67
C SER A 184 6.55 -12.61 22.30
N GLY A 185 5.29 -12.74 22.13
CA GLY A 185 4.09 -12.06 22.56
C GLY A 185 4.08 -10.94 23.61
N ASN A 186 5.15 -10.65 24.29
CA ASN A 186 5.24 -9.61 25.31
C ASN A 186 6.40 -8.62 25.10
N ASN A 187 7.17 -8.76 24.07
CA ASN A 187 8.31 -7.89 23.77
C ASN A 187 8.01 -6.81 22.73
N ALA A 188 6.76 -6.42 22.61
CA ALA A 188 6.41 -5.21 21.88
C ALA A 188 7.21 -4.05 22.47
N GLY A 189 8.25 -3.61 21.75
CA GLY A 189 9.10 -2.51 22.18
C GLY A 189 10.52 -2.91 22.61
N ALA A 190 10.98 -4.13 22.37
CA ALA A 190 12.41 -4.44 22.50
C ALA A 190 13.20 -3.55 21.54
N ALA A 191 14.17 -2.83 22.04
CA ALA A 191 15.05 -2.04 21.20
C ALA A 191 15.78 -2.95 20.21
N TYR A 192 15.80 -2.54 18.94
CA TYR A 192 16.57 -3.24 17.91
C TYR A 192 18.06 -3.25 18.28
N THR A 193 18.66 -4.42 18.28
CA THR A 193 20.09 -4.61 18.59
C THR A 193 20.87 -5.16 17.39
N GLY A 194 20.32 -5.14 16.20
CA GLY A 194 20.95 -5.68 14.99
C GLY A 194 22.00 -4.74 14.40
N SER A 195 23.00 -5.34 13.79
CA SER A 195 24.10 -4.67 13.09
C SER A 195 23.84 -4.65 11.59
N SER A 196 22.87 -3.90 11.13
CA SER A 196 22.72 -3.63 9.70
C SER A 196 22.85 -2.14 9.42
N THR A 197 23.26 -1.81 8.22
CA THR A 197 23.52 -0.43 7.77
C THR A 197 22.33 0.52 7.82
N ALA A 198 21.14 0.02 8.13
CA ALA A 198 19.92 0.81 8.30
C ALA A 198 19.38 0.79 9.74
N SER A 199 20.15 0.31 10.71
CA SER A 199 19.69 0.19 12.09
C SER A 199 19.51 1.56 12.75
N GLY A 200 18.29 1.85 13.16
CA GLY A 200 17.93 3.08 13.86
C GLY A 200 17.34 4.20 12.99
N ALA A 201 17.14 3.96 11.70
CA ALA A 201 16.40 4.88 10.87
C ALA A 201 14.96 5.02 11.34
N THR A 202 14.40 6.20 11.18
CA THR A 202 12.98 6.47 11.40
C THR A 202 12.32 6.80 10.06
N ALA A 203 11.01 6.70 9.97
CA ALA A 203 10.28 7.20 8.82
C ALA A 203 9.08 8.04 9.27
N THR A 204 8.71 9.01 8.44
CA THR A 204 7.53 9.84 8.63
C THR A 204 6.76 9.89 7.32
N GLU A 205 5.46 9.69 7.38
CA GLU A 205 4.59 9.87 6.23
C GLU A 205 3.43 10.80 6.55
N LEU A 206 3.11 11.68 5.61
CA LEU A 206 2.02 12.65 5.69
C LEU A 206 1.04 12.39 4.55
N GLN A 207 -0.24 12.53 4.84
CA GLN A 207 -1.31 12.47 3.84
C GLN A 207 -2.30 13.60 4.08
N VAL A 208 -2.72 14.27 3.00
CA VAL A 208 -3.83 15.21 3.00
C VAL A 208 -4.76 14.86 1.85
N LYS A 209 -6.07 14.77 2.15
CA LYS A 209 -7.14 14.59 1.15
C LYS A 209 -8.19 15.67 1.30
N ALA A 210 -8.88 15.99 0.21
CA ALA A 210 -10.01 16.92 0.20
C ALA A 210 -11.06 16.52 -0.84
N ALA A 211 -12.32 16.88 -0.57
CA ALA A 211 -13.45 16.74 -1.48
C ALA A 211 -14.14 18.10 -1.65
N PRO A 212 -13.53 19.05 -2.42
CA PRO A 212 -13.97 20.44 -2.44
C PRO A 212 -15.31 20.67 -3.13
N VAL A 213 -15.68 19.80 -4.06
CA VAL A 213 -16.95 19.80 -4.76
C VAL A 213 -17.43 18.37 -5.02
N ASP A 214 -18.70 18.21 -5.29
CA ASP A 214 -19.32 16.92 -5.55
C ASP A 214 -18.60 16.18 -6.69
N GLY A 215 -18.26 14.92 -6.47
CA GLY A 215 -17.55 14.06 -7.42
C GLY A 215 -16.04 14.30 -7.53
N LEU A 216 -15.48 15.39 -7.00
CA LEU A 216 -14.04 15.68 -7.05
C LEU A 216 -13.36 15.27 -5.74
N ALA A 217 -12.36 14.40 -5.83
CA ALA A 217 -11.42 14.13 -4.75
C ALA A 217 -9.99 14.47 -5.19
N ILE A 218 -9.24 15.09 -4.29
CA ILE A 218 -7.83 15.44 -4.50
C ILE A 218 -7.04 15.09 -3.25
N GLY A 219 -5.76 14.82 -3.40
CA GLY A 219 -4.89 14.60 -2.25
C GLY A 219 -3.42 14.60 -2.62
N ALA A 220 -2.59 14.60 -1.57
CA ALA A 220 -1.14 14.46 -1.68
C ALA A 220 -0.61 13.71 -0.47
N SER A 221 0.45 12.92 -0.70
CA SER A 221 1.24 12.25 0.32
C SER A 221 2.71 12.60 0.18
N TYR A 222 3.44 12.46 1.28
CA TYR A 222 4.89 12.64 1.32
C TYR A 222 5.48 11.75 2.40
N PHE A 223 6.46 10.96 2.01
CA PHE A 223 7.24 10.07 2.86
C PHE A 223 8.69 10.52 2.92
N GLU A 224 9.30 10.47 4.08
CA GLU A 224 10.74 10.69 4.26
C GLU A 224 11.33 9.74 5.29
N PHE A 225 12.53 9.25 5.02
CA PHE A 225 13.36 8.63 6.05
C PHE A 225 14.03 9.69 6.90
N GLY A 226 14.19 9.40 8.19
CA GLY A 226 14.87 10.26 9.14
C GLY A 226 15.81 9.47 10.04
N GLY A 227 16.61 10.19 10.83
CA GLY A 227 17.55 9.60 11.77
C GLY A 227 18.97 9.46 11.21
N ASP A 228 19.86 8.99 12.07
CA ASP A 228 21.27 8.76 11.70
C ASP A 228 21.35 7.41 10.98
N GLN A 229 21.55 7.43 9.67
CA GLN A 229 21.63 6.23 8.82
C GLN A 229 22.96 5.47 8.98
N GLY A 230 23.66 5.69 10.09
CA GLY A 230 24.99 5.15 10.32
C GLY A 230 26.08 5.99 9.64
N GLU A 231 27.32 5.51 9.67
CA GLU A 231 28.48 6.24 9.13
C GLU A 231 28.50 6.30 7.58
N ALA A 232 27.55 5.66 6.89
CA ALA A 232 27.37 5.88 5.47
C ALA A 232 26.79 7.28 5.26
N LYS A 233 27.63 8.18 4.84
CA LYS A 233 27.22 9.54 4.42
C LYS A 233 26.45 9.40 3.14
N ASN A 234 25.14 9.32 3.24
CA ASN A 234 24.29 9.39 2.07
C ASN A 234 24.15 10.84 1.65
N ASP A 235 24.42 11.15 0.40
CA ASP A 235 24.22 12.48 -0.18
C ASP A 235 22.72 12.83 -0.22
N SER A 236 21.84 11.84 -0.31
CA SER A 236 20.40 12.00 -0.19
C SER A 236 19.77 10.90 0.66
N LEU A 237 18.80 11.27 1.48
CA LEU A 237 17.90 10.33 2.15
C LEU A 237 16.81 9.88 1.17
N GLY A 238 16.35 8.64 1.30
CA GLY A 238 15.21 8.16 0.53
C GLY A 238 13.95 8.95 0.89
N GLU A 239 13.24 9.40 -0.12
CA GLU A 239 11.97 10.09 0.02
C GLU A 239 11.03 9.74 -1.13
N SER A 240 9.75 9.92 -0.96
CA SER A 240 8.76 9.78 -2.02
C SER A 240 7.56 10.67 -1.78
N GLY A 241 6.80 10.91 -2.83
CA GLY A 241 5.58 11.67 -2.71
C GLY A 241 4.67 11.47 -3.90
N ALA A 242 3.39 11.70 -3.67
CA ALA A 242 2.37 11.59 -4.70
C ALA A 242 1.31 12.68 -4.56
N TYR A 243 0.66 13.01 -5.67
CA TYR A 243 -0.59 13.74 -5.66
C TYR A 243 -1.55 13.16 -6.69
N TYR A 244 -2.85 13.24 -6.40
CA TYR A 244 -3.86 12.76 -7.29
C TYR A 244 -5.08 13.68 -7.37
N ALA A 245 -5.84 13.49 -8.43
CA ALA A 245 -7.20 13.99 -8.58
C ALA A 245 -8.07 12.93 -9.23
N THR A 246 -9.27 12.73 -8.69
CA THR A 246 -10.31 11.92 -9.33
C THR A 246 -11.58 12.73 -9.47
N TYR A 247 -12.32 12.49 -10.56
CA TYR A 247 -13.62 13.12 -10.76
C TYR A 247 -14.63 12.11 -11.28
N ALA A 248 -15.77 12.01 -10.59
CA ALA A 248 -16.88 11.15 -10.96
C ALA A 248 -18.13 11.99 -11.30
N THR A 249 -18.75 11.69 -12.44
CA THR A 249 -19.99 12.34 -12.87
C THR A 249 -20.85 11.37 -13.66
N GLY A 250 -22.09 11.15 -13.18
CA GLY A 250 -22.96 10.12 -13.75
C GLY A 250 -22.27 8.76 -13.75
N PRO A 251 -22.23 8.02 -14.89
CA PRO A 251 -21.62 6.71 -14.96
C PRO A 251 -20.09 6.74 -15.23
N VAL A 252 -19.48 7.90 -15.35
CA VAL A 252 -18.06 8.06 -15.72
C VAL A 252 -17.25 8.51 -14.52
N SER A 253 -16.11 7.87 -14.30
CA SER A 253 -15.07 8.33 -13.39
C SER A 253 -13.73 8.41 -14.13
N ILE A 254 -12.94 9.43 -13.79
CA ILE A 254 -11.59 9.65 -14.31
C ILE A 254 -10.62 9.87 -13.16
N GLY A 255 -9.37 9.49 -13.35
CA GLY A 255 -8.31 9.69 -12.39
C GLY A 255 -7.01 10.10 -13.04
N TYR A 256 -6.23 10.86 -12.30
CA TYR A 256 -4.87 11.25 -12.63
C TYR A 256 -4.03 11.30 -11.36
N SER A 257 -2.85 10.68 -11.37
CA SER A 257 -1.84 10.89 -10.34
C SER A 257 -0.46 11.09 -10.94
N LYS A 258 0.37 11.71 -10.13
CA LYS A 258 1.80 11.78 -10.36
C LYS A 258 2.50 11.49 -9.04
N ALA A 259 3.55 10.66 -9.12
CA ALA A 259 4.38 10.30 -7.98
C ALA A 259 5.85 10.37 -8.34
N TYR A 260 6.70 10.47 -7.34
CA TYR A 260 8.14 10.33 -7.46
C TYR A 260 8.71 9.56 -6.29
N LYS A 261 9.84 8.90 -6.50
CA LYS A 261 10.62 8.21 -5.48
C LYS A 261 12.09 8.48 -5.70
N GLN A 262 12.74 9.11 -4.72
CA GLN A 262 14.18 9.28 -4.69
C GLN A 262 14.82 8.19 -3.83
N LEU A 263 15.86 7.55 -4.35
CA LEU A 263 16.58 6.51 -3.64
C LEU A 263 17.65 7.09 -2.70
N PHE A 264 18.13 6.25 -1.80
CA PHE A 264 19.33 6.55 -1.03
C PHE A 264 20.54 6.57 -1.95
N LEU A 265 21.25 7.71 -2.00
CA LEU A 265 22.50 7.84 -2.74
C LEU A 265 23.62 8.11 -1.73
N GLY A 266 24.65 7.29 -1.75
CA GLY A 266 25.81 7.41 -0.86
C GLY A 266 27.02 8.02 -1.54
N GLU A 267 27.68 8.96 -0.88
CA GLU A 267 28.91 9.60 -1.33
C GLU A 267 30.07 8.62 -1.58
N ASP A 268 30.06 7.47 -0.88
CA ASP A 268 31.16 6.50 -0.83
C ASP A 268 30.90 5.16 -1.52
N THR A 269 29.80 5.01 -2.25
CA THR A 269 29.50 3.70 -2.83
C THR A 269 30.48 3.28 -3.91
N GLY A 270 31.36 4.17 -4.35
CA GLY A 270 32.26 3.88 -5.47
C GLY A 270 31.49 3.40 -6.71
N ASP A 271 30.19 3.46 -6.59
CA ASP A 271 29.21 2.94 -7.52
C ASP A 271 28.88 4.04 -8.53
N THR A 272 29.94 4.44 -9.21
CA THR A 272 29.86 5.24 -10.42
C THR A 272 29.41 4.40 -11.61
N THR A 273 28.75 3.25 -11.36
CA THR A 273 28.18 2.50 -12.45
C THR A 273 26.99 3.24 -12.98
N SER A 274 27.08 3.64 -14.21
CA SER A 274 26.11 4.38 -15.00
C SER A 274 24.70 3.80 -15.02
N ASP A 275 24.51 2.63 -14.45
CA ASP A 275 23.24 1.89 -14.45
C ASP A 275 22.40 2.07 -13.18
N ASN A 276 22.90 2.75 -12.13
CA ASN A 276 22.17 2.93 -10.89
C ASN A 276 21.06 3.97 -11.03
N ALA A 277 19.88 3.63 -10.54
CA ALA A 277 18.76 4.55 -10.47
C ALA A 277 19.03 5.64 -9.44
N GLU A 278 18.78 6.90 -9.81
CA GLU A 278 18.79 8.05 -8.92
C GLU A 278 17.39 8.29 -8.37
N PHE A 279 16.39 8.40 -9.26
CA PHE A 279 15.00 8.57 -8.88
C PHE A 279 14.06 7.98 -9.94
N TYR A 280 12.79 7.86 -9.56
CA TYR A 280 11.70 7.41 -10.42
C TYR A 280 10.61 8.46 -10.46
N ASP A 281 10.11 8.74 -11.67
CA ASP A 281 8.92 9.55 -11.94
C ASP A 281 7.80 8.65 -12.42
N GLN A 282 6.60 8.78 -11.82
CA GLN A 282 5.45 7.97 -12.16
C GLN A 282 4.25 8.83 -12.55
N THR A 283 3.46 8.36 -13.50
CA THR A 283 2.23 9.02 -13.92
C THR A 283 1.15 8.00 -14.23
N ASN A 284 -0.06 8.22 -13.72
CA ASN A 284 -1.23 7.38 -13.95
C ASN A 284 -2.36 8.18 -14.59
N TYR A 285 -3.03 7.57 -15.56
CA TYR A 285 -4.26 8.03 -16.17
C TYR A 285 -5.27 6.91 -16.19
N SER A 286 -6.45 7.14 -15.64
CA SER A 286 -7.48 6.13 -15.55
C SER A 286 -8.86 6.68 -15.91
N ILE A 287 -9.69 5.81 -16.48
CA ILE A 287 -11.11 6.07 -16.75
C ILE A 287 -11.92 4.80 -16.51
N ALA A 288 -13.07 4.93 -15.88
CA ALA A 288 -14.06 3.87 -15.80
C ALA A 288 -15.44 4.33 -16.22
N PHE A 289 -16.25 3.38 -16.68
CA PHE A 289 -17.61 3.56 -17.10
C PHE A 289 -18.51 2.46 -16.54
N ALA A 290 -19.46 2.83 -15.69
CA ALA A 290 -20.52 1.94 -15.23
C ALA A 290 -21.62 1.83 -16.29
N ALA A 291 -21.54 0.78 -17.12
CA ALA A 291 -22.48 0.56 -18.23
C ALA A 291 -23.88 0.20 -17.73
N THR A 292 -23.96 -0.52 -16.62
CA THR A 292 -25.18 -0.83 -15.86
C THR A 292 -24.81 -0.87 -14.37
N ASP A 293 -25.79 -1.12 -13.50
CA ASP A 293 -25.56 -1.31 -12.07
C ASP A 293 -24.62 -2.47 -11.76
N ASP A 294 -24.56 -3.46 -12.65
CA ASP A 294 -23.78 -4.70 -12.47
C ASP A 294 -22.53 -4.77 -13.37
N LEU A 295 -22.45 -3.97 -14.45
CA LEU A 295 -21.40 -4.05 -15.47
C LEU A 295 -20.59 -2.78 -15.53
N SER A 296 -19.28 -2.91 -15.33
CA SER A 296 -18.34 -1.80 -15.45
C SER A 296 -17.18 -2.15 -16.38
N VAL A 297 -16.63 -1.12 -17.02
CA VAL A 297 -15.46 -1.21 -17.91
C VAL A 297 -14.47 -0.14 -17.50
N SER A 298 -13.17 -0.42 -17.54
CA SER A 298 -12.13 0.57 -17.31
C SER A 298 -10.97 0.44 -18.28
N TYR A 299 -10.26 1.54 -18.44
CA TYR A 299 -8.94 1.62 -19.04
C TYR A 299 -8.02 2.43 -18.14
N GLU A 300 -6.82 1.92 -17.94
CA GLU A 300 -5.79 2.59 -17.15
C GLU A 300 -4.44 2.44 -17.83
N ARG A 301 -3.62 3.50 -17.74
CA ARG A 301 -2.24 3.53 -18.21
C ARG A 301 -1.37 4.16 -17.14
N GLU A 302 -0.33 3.44 -16.78
CA GLU A 302 0.70 3.86 -15.83
C GLU A 302 2.04 3.90 -16.54
N THR A 303 2.81 4.95 -16.30
CA THR A 303 4.20 5.05 -16.75
C THR A 303 5.08 5.29 -15.55
N SER A 304 6.24 4.64 -15.53
CA SER A 304 7.29 4.86 -14.55
C SER A 304 8.62 5.02 -15.29
N GLU A 305 9.25 6.16 -15.15
CA GLU A 305 10.56 6.44 -15.75
C GLU A 305 11.64 6.34 -14.66
N VAL A 306 12.63 5.48 -14.89
CA VAL A 306 13.86 5.49 -14.10
C VAL A 306 14.82 6.54 -14.66
N ASN A 307 15.29 7.41 -13.79
CA ASN A 307 16.38 8.33 -14.06
C ASN A 307 17.64 7.79 -13.42
N LYS A 308 18.71 7.64 -14.18
CA LYS A 308 19.96 7.03 -13.74
C LYS A 308 21.04 8.08 -13.51
N LEU A 309 22.05 7.75 -12.73
CA LEU A 309 23.18 8.61 -12.39
C LEU A 309 24.02 9.07 -13.60
N ASP A 310 23.85 8.44 -14.75
CA ASP A 310 24.53 8.85 -16.01
C ASP A 310 23.64 9.72 -16.92
N ASP A 311 22.56 10.29 -16.38
CA ASP A 311 21.57 11.06 -17.11
C ASP A 311 20.79 10.26 -18.19
N THR A 312 20.88 8.93 -18.20
CA THR A 312 20.05 8.10 -19.07
C THR A 312 18.73 7.75 -18.40
N THR A 313 17.68 7.61 -19.20
CA THR A 313 16.34 7.28 -18.72
C THR A 313 15.78 6.06 -19.43
N VAL A 314 14.95 5.30 -18.74
CA VAL A 314 14.12 4.23 -19.35
C VAL A 314 12.72 4.32 -18.77
N GLU A 315 11.72 4.48 -19.64
CA GLU A 315 10.31 4.46 -19.26
C GLU A 315 9.76 3.04 -19.39
N GLN A 316 9.15 2.53 -18.31
CA GLN A 316 8.27 1.38 -18.31
C GLN A 316 6.83 1.88 -18.46
N GLU A 317 6.07 1.26 -19.34
CA GLU A 317 4.65 1.52 -19.50
C GLU A 317 3.83 0.26 -19.20
N SER A 318 2.78 0.43 -18.41
CA SER A 318 1.79 -0.61 -18.14
C SER A 318 0.40 -0.08 -18.47
N SER A 319 -0.40 -0.85 -19.21
CA SER A 319 -1.77 -0.45 -19.53
C SER A 319 -2.72 -1.64 -19.50
N SER A 320 -3.99 -1.40 -19.16
CA SER A 320 -5.00 -2.46 -19.16
C SER A 320 -6.38 -1.97 -19.59
N VAL A 321 -7.10 -2.88 -20.25
CA VAL A 321 -8.54 -2.79 -20.46
C VAL A 321 -9.21 -3.87 -19.62
N GLN A 322 -10.24 -3.51 -18.89
CA GLN A 322 -10.86 -4.39 -17.91
C GLN A 322 -12.38 -4.31 -17.99
N VAL A 323 -13.03 -5.44 -17.77
CA VAL A 323 -14.48 -5.57 -17.68
C VAL A 323 -14.79 -6.35 -16.41
N ALA A 324 -15.68 -5.85 -15.56
CA ALA A 324 -16.17 -6.53 -14.37
C ALA A 324 -17.70 -6.62 -14.38
N TYR A 325 -18.22 -7.78 -14.03
CA TYR A 325 -19.64 -8.04 -13.85
C TYR A 325 -19.89 -8.57 -12.45
N THR A 326 -20.68 -7.85 -11.65
CA THR A 326 -20.99 -8.19 -10.27
C THR A 326 -22.39 -8.79 -10.16
N MET A 327 -22.50 -9.91 -9.48
CA MET A 327 -23.75 -10.64 -9.27
C MET A 327 -23.85 -11.11 -7.82
N GLY A 328 -24.56 -10.34 -6.98
CA GLY A 328 -24.60 -10.60 -5.54
C GLY A 328 -23.20 -10.46 -4.91
N GLY A 329 -22.76 -11.46 -4.17
CA GLY A 329 -21.43 -11.51 -3.55
C GLY A 329 -20.29 -12.00 -4.48
N MET A 330 -20.55 -12.16 -5.79
CA MET A 330 -19.59 -12.66 -6.76
C MET A 330 -19.29 -11.60 -7.84
N THR A 331 -18.02 -11.43 -8.16
CA THR A 331 -17.57 -10.59 -9.30
C THR A 331 -16.79 -11.44 -10.30
N LEU A 332 -17.17 -11.34 -11.55
CA LEU A 332 -16.45 -11.92 -12.69
C LEU A 332 -15.68 -10.80 -13.38
N ALA A 333 -14.38 -11.00 -13.61
CA ALA A 333 -13.57 -10.01 -14.32
C ALA A 333 -12.82 -10.65 -15.49
N VAL A 334 -12.68 -9.86 -16.56
CA VAL A 334 -11.82 -10.13 -17.70
C VAL A 334 -10.89 -8.94 -17.84
N VAL A 335 -9.61 -9.20 -17.85
CA VAL A 335 -8.57 -8.17 -17.91
C VAL A 335 -7.59 -8.52 -19.01
N HIS A 336 -7.23 -7.53 -19.82
CA HIS A 336 -6.10 -7.62 -20.73
C HIS A 336 -5.14 -6.48 -20.43
N SER A 337 -3.89 -6.82 -20.11
CA SER A 337 -2.83 -5.87 -19.82
C SER A 337 -1.61 -6.10 -20.70
N GLY A 338 -0.93 -5.01 -21.04
CA GLY A 338 0.35 -4.99 -21.70
C GLY A 338 1.35 -4.19 -20.89
N HIS A 339 2.61 -4.64 -20.90
CA HIS A 339 3.72 -4.00 -20.20
C HIS A 339 4.89 -3.86 -21.19
N ASP A 340 5.32 -2.64 -21.41
CA ASP A 340 6.48 -2.32 -22.25
C ASP A 340 7.68 -1.96 -21.38
N ASN A 341 8.87 -2.40 -21.78
CA ASN A 341 10.13 -2.19 -21.06
C ASN A 341 10.10 -2.68 -19.60
N ASN A 342 9.47 -3.82 -19.39
CA ASN A 342 9.28 -4.41 -18.07
C ASN A 342 10.61 -4.50 -17.28
N GLY A 343 10.60 -4.04 -16.02
CA GLY A 343 11.81 -3.92 -15.20
C GLY A 343 12.81 -2.89 -15.73
N TYR A 344 12.33 -1.88 -16.46
CA TYR A 344 13.16 -0.83 -17.10
C TYR A 344 14.18 -1.41 -18.10
N VAL A 345 13.88 -2.56 -18.70
CA VAL A 345 14.70 -3.20 -19.73
C VAL A 345 14.09 -2.94 -21.09
N THR A 346 14.77 -2.16 -21.92
CA THR A 346 14.31 -1.81 -23.27
C THR A 346 13.96 -3.05 -24.10
N GLY A 347 12.72 -3.12 -24.55
CA GLY A 347 12.17 -4.21 -25.38
C GLY A 347 11.80 -5.49 -24.58
N ALA A 348 11.79 -5.44 -23.24
CA ALA A 348 11.22 -6.49 -22.42
C ALA A 348 9.70 -6.31 -22.31
N ASN A 349 8.95 -6.77 -23.29
CA ASN A 349 7.50 -6.60 -23.35
C ASN A 349 6.77 -7.87 -22.95
N THR A 350 5.66 -7.71 -22.24
CA THR A 350 4.81 -8.81 -21.76
C THR A 350 3.34 -8.44 -21.92
N ASP A 351 2.53 -9.36 -22.44
CA ASP A 351 1.08 -9.22 -22.49
C ASP A 351 0.43 -10.32 -21.67
N GLN A 352 -0.70 -10.03 -21.05
CA GLN A 352 -1.45 -11.04 -20.32
C GLN A 352 -2.96 -10.82 -20.37
N THR A 353 -3.68 -11.91 -20.23
CA THR A 353 -5.14 -11.92 -20.10
C THR A 353 -5.51 -12.72 -18.87
N ILE A 354 -6.27 -12.12 -17.98
CA ILE A 354 -6.76 -12.75 -16.75
C ILE A 354 -8.27 -12.90 -16.82
N LEU A 355 -8.74 -14.09 -16.47
CA LEU A 355 -10.12 -14.37 -16.10
C LEU A 355 -10.15 -14.56 -14.59
N ALA A 356 -10.94 -13.78 -13.89
CA ALA A 356 -11.03 -13.83 -12.42
C ALA A 356 -12.46 -14.01 -11.96
N VAL A 357 -12.61 -14.77 -10.88
CA VAL A 357 -13.86 -14.89 -10.09
C VAL A 357 -13.51 -14.58 -8.65
N THR A 358 -14.10 -13.51 -8.13
CA THR A 358 -13.94 -13.12 -6.71
C THR A 358 -15.24 -13.34 -5.97
N MET A 359 -15.16 -13.90 -4.78
CA MET A 359 -16.27 -14.08 -3.83
C MET A 359 -15.89 -13.45 -2.50
N ALA A 360 -16.80 -12.63 -1.94
CA ALA A 360 -16.71 -12.11 -0.58
C ALA A 360 -17.71 -12.84 0.35
N PHE A 361 -17.34 -13.08 1.60
CA PHE A 361 -18.16 -13.76 2.61
C PHE A 361 -17.91 -13.21 4.01
#